data_0ab6c9a1d4cc339a33eb068caaedcb58
#
_entry.id   0ab6c9a1d4cc339a33eb068caaedcb58
#
_cell.length_a   1.000
_cell.length_b   1.000
_cell.length_c   1.000
_cell.angle_alpha   90.00
_cell.angle_beta   90.00
_cell.angle_gamma   90.00
#
_symmetry.space_group_name_H-M   'P 1'
#
loop_
_entity.id
_entity.type
_entity.pdbx_description
1 polymer ?
#
loop_
_entity_poly.entity_id
_entity_poly.type
_entity_poly.pdbx_seq_one_letter_code
_entity_poly.pdbx_strand_id
1 'polypeptide(L)'
;MEKCIKSCLAGGDDIEVIIVDDGSTKDNTLEIAKKYEEQYPGIVKAVHQENGGHGQAVNTGLANATGVFFKVVDSDDWVDIKSYRKILTKLKEFVEKDDLPDMVIANYVYEKVGAKRKKVIHYENALPVDKMFGWDDMGHFKVDQYILMHSVIYRTQLIKDCGLELPKHTFYVDNIYVYKPLPSVKTLYYMDVDFYRYFIGREDQSVNEKVMISRIDQQINVNKIMVDEFDLWKIPNRKLRHYMFNYLEIITVISTIMLIRSGTEENLLKKRELWKYIKDHDIRLFHHLRAGIMGNAMNLPGKGGRKISVAAYRLSQKVVGFN
;
A
#
# COMPACT_ATOMS: atom_id res chain seq x y z
N MET A 1 -5.85 -10.67 15.17
CA MET A 1 -6.21 -9.36 15.76
C MET A 1 -5.51 -9.07 17.09
N GLU A 2 -5.61 -9.88 18.18
CA GLU A 2 -4.99 -9.55 19.49
C GLU A 2 -3.47 -9.31 19.43
N LYS A 3 -2.72 -10.06 18.59
CA LYS A 3 -1.28 -9.83 18.40
C LYS A 3 -1.01 -8.44 17.82
N CYS A 4 -1.82 -8.00 16.87
CA CYS A 4 -1.78 -6.66 16.31
C CYS A 4 -1.97 -5.62 17.41
N ILE A 5 -3.09 -5.68 18.14
CA ILE A 5 -3.42 -4.73 19.20
C ILE A 5 -2.32 -4.65 20.26
N LYS A 6 -1.86 -5.82 20.77
CA LYS A 6 -0.78 -5.88 21.77
C LYS A 6 0.53 -5.26 21.29
N SER A 7 0.84 -5.41 20.00
CA SER A 7 2.04 -4.80 19.41
C SER A 7 1.91 -3.28 19.31
N CYS A 8 0.74 -2.77 18.96
CA CYS A 8 0.46 -1.33 18.91
C CYS A 8 0.50 -0.71 20.31
N LEU A 9 -0.12 -1.36 21.32
CA LEU A 9 -0.13 -0.91 22.70
C LEU A 9 1.27 -0.78 23.34
N ALA A 10 2.30 -1.37 22.75
CA ALA A 10 3.69 -1.17 23.18
C ALA A 10 4.16 0.29 23.04
N GLY A 11 3.39 1.17 22.39
CA GLY A 11 3.62 2.61 22.30
C GLY A 11 3.30 3.39 23.58
N GLY A 12 2.55 2.80 24.52
CA GLY A 12 2.18 3.46 25.79
C GLY A 12 1.19 4.60 25.60
N ASP A 13 1.36 5.66 26.37
CA ASP A 13 0.41 6.80 26.44
C ASP A 13 0.55 7.79 25.25
N ASP A 14 1.54 7.61 24.40
CA ASP A 14 1.82 8.52 23.28
C ASP A 14 1.05 8.16 22.01
N ILE A 15 0.18 7.14 22.07
CA ILE A 15 -0.55 6.64 20.92
C ILE A 15 -2.04 6.52 21.21
N GLU A 16 -2.81 6.52 20.15
CA GLU A 16 -4.18 6.02 20.14
C GLU A 16 -4.27 4.80 19.23
N VAL A 17 -5.07 3.81 19.59
CA VAL A 17 -5.35 2.62 18.79
C VAL A 17 -6.82 2.59 18.44
N ILE A 18 -7.17 2.89 17.20
CA ILE A 18 -8.54 2.87 16.73
C ILE A 18 -8.81 1.52 16.09
N ILE A 19 -9.60 0.68 16.75
CA ILE A 19 -10.00 -0.63 16.27
C ILE A 19 -11.32 -0.47 15.52
N VAL A 20 -11.29 -0.59 14.21
CA VAL A 20 -12.49 -0.52 13.38
C VAL A 20 -13.00 -1.93 13.08
N ASP A 21 -14.16 -2.26 13.64
CA ASP A 21 -14.89 -3.48 13.31
C ASP A 21 -15.84 -3.20 12.15
N ASP A 22 -15.54 -3.76 10.99
CA ASP A 22 -16.25 -3.58 9.73
C ASP A 22 -17.44 -4.57 9.58
N GLY A 23 -18.30 -4.61 10.59
CA GLY A 23 -19.50 -5.44 10.57
C GLY A 23 -19.22 -6.93 10.69
N SER A 24 -18.31 -7.33 11.58
CA SER A 24 -17.98 -8.74 11.81
C SER A 24 -19.17 -9.51 12.37
N THR A 25 -19.57 -10.58 11.65
CA THR A 25 -20.70 -11.44 12.03
C THR A 25 -20.31 -12.90 12.28
N LYS A 26 -19.06 -13.26 11.99
CA LYS A 26 -18.57 -14.64 12.01
C LYS A 26 -17.68 -14.96 13.21
N ASP A 27 -17.27 -13.94 13.94
CA ASP A 27 -16.34 -14.03 15.07
C ASP A 27 -16.67 -12.99 16.13
N ASN A 28 -15.89 -12.96 17.21
CA ASN A 28 -16.07 -12.07 18.35
C ASN A 28 -15.18 -10.79 18.25
N THR A 29 -14.90 -10.32 17.03
CA THR A 29 -14.04 -9.15 16.80
C THR A 29 -14.49 -7.93 17.59
N LEU A 30 -15.79 -7.57 17.55
CA LEU A 30 -16.32 -6.43 18.25
C LEU A 30 -16.21 -6.57 19.78
N GLU A 31 -16.46 -7.76 20.33
CA GLU A 31 -16.32 -8.04 21.77
C GLU A 31 -14.87 -7.86 22.23
N ILE A 32 -13.92 -8.37 21.44
CA ILE A 32 -12.48 -8.19 21.70
C ILE A 32 -12.12 -6.70 21.66
N ALA A 33 -12.59 -5.96 20.64
CA ALA A 33 -12.31 -4.53 20.50
C ALA A 33 -12.80 -3.75 21.74
N LYS A 34 -14.05 -3.97 22.17
CA LYS A 34 -14.63 -3.34 23.37
C LYS A 34 -13.89 -3.71 24.65
N LYS A 35 -13.48 -4.97 24.80
CA LYS A 35 -12.65 -5.40 25.95
C LYS A 35 -11.33 -4.64 26.03
N TYR A 36 -10.66 -4.40 24.89
CA TYR A 36 -9.43 -3.60 24.88
C TYR A 36 -9.70 -2.12 25.15
N GLU A 37 -10.81 -1.56 24.67
CA GLU A 37 -11.23 -0.20 24.98
C GLU A 37 -11.46 0.00 26.49
N GLU A 38 -12.14 -0.95 27.15
CA GLU A 38 -12.35 -0.95 28.61
C GLU A 38 -11.04 -1.10 29.40
N GLN A 39 -10.09 -1.90 28.90
CA GLN A 39 -8.79 -2.14 29.55
C GLN A 39 -7.81 -0.97 29.38
N TYR A 40 -7.94 -0.21 28.30
CA TYR A 40 -7.03 0.89 27.95
C TYR A 40 -7.80 2.17 27.62
N PRO A 41 -8.54 2.73 28.62
CA PRO A 41 -9.36 3.91 28.40
C PRO A 41 -8.50 5.11 27.98
N GLY A 42 -8.94 5.84 26.96
CA GLY A 42 -8.21 6.98 26.39
C GLY A 42 -7.08 6.61 25.41
N ILE A 43 -6.70 5.32 25.34
CA ILE A 43 -5.69 4.83 24.37
C ILE A 43 -6.36 4.02 23.28
N VAL A 44 -7.26 3.11 23.62
CA VAL A 44 -7.99 2.28 22.66
C VAL A 44 -9.39 2.82 22.44
N LYS A 45 -9.80 2.91 21.18
CA LYS A 45 -11.15 3.26 20.75
C LYS A 45 -11.70 2.16 19.83
N ALA A 46 -12.82 1.56 20.21
CA ALA A 46 -13.55 0.59 19.39
C ALA A 46 -14.62 1.29 18.57
N VAL A 47 -14.58 1.15 17.25
CA VAL A 47 -15.57 1.72 16.32
C VAL A 47 -16.21 0.59 15.54
N HIS A 48 -17.53 0.44 15.64
CA HIS A 48 -18.31 -0.51 14.86
C HIS A 48 -19.01 0.20 13.71
N GLN A 49 -19.00 -0.42 12.54
CA GLN A 49 -19.72 0.07 11.36
C GLN A 49 -20.37 -1.07 10.59
N GLU A 50 -21.33 -0.73 9.73
CA GLU A 50 -21.80 -1.64 8.70
C GLU A 50 -20.65 -1.98 7.74
N ASN A 51 -20.61 -3.24 7.27
CA ASN A 51 -19.54 -3.70 6.39
C ASN A 51 -19.43 -2.82 5.14
N GLY A 52 -18.29 -2.17 4.99
CA GLY A 52 -17.91 -1.35 3.86
C GLY A 52 -16.62 -1.82 3.19
N GLY A 53 -15.99 -2.85 3.74
CA GLY A 53 -14.71 -3.37 3.29
C GLY A 53 -13.51 -2.59 3.86
N HIS A 54 -12.30 -3.10 3.58
CA HIS A 54 -11.04 -2.59 4.12
C HIS A 54 -10.87 -1.07 3.92
N GLY A 55 -11.17 -0.55 2.72
CA GLY A 55 -11.06 0.88 2.44
C GLY A 55 -11.95 1.74 3.34
N GLN A 56 -13.20 1.31 3.57
CA GLN A 56 -14.11 2.02 4.46
C GLN A 56 -13.64 1.96 5.92
N ALA A 57 -13.08 0.83 6.36
CA ALA A 57 -12.49 0.73 7.69
C ALA A 57 -11.33 1.71 7.88
N VAL A 58 -10.46 1.86 6.88
CA VAL A 58 -9.38 2.87 6.90
C VAL A 58 -9.93 4.29 6.92
N ASN A 59 -10.95 4.62 6.10
CA ASN A 59 -11.62 5.93 6.11
C ASN A 59 -12.19 6.25 7.50
N THR A 60 -12.86 5.29 8.13
CA THR A 60 -13.42 5.44 9.47
C THR A 60 -12.32 5.61 10.51
N GLY A 61 -11.25 4.85 10.42
CA GLY A 61 -10.07 5.03 11.28
C GLY A 61 -9.49 6.44 11.15
N LEU A 62 -9.31 6.93 9.93
CA LEU A 62 -8.80 8.28 9.68
C LEU A 62 -9.74 9.38 10.18
N ALA A 63 -11.05 9.21 10.01
CA ALA A 63 -12.04 10.18 10.50
C ALA A 63 -12.04 10.29 12.03
N ASN A 64 -11.73 9.19 12.74
CA ASN A 64 -11.66 9.13 14.19
C ASN A 64 -10.27 9.48 14.75
N ALA A 65 -9.25 9.57 13.90
CA ALA A 65 -7.88 9.84 14.31
C ALA A 65 -7.70 11.29 14.79
N THR A 66 -7.07 11.44 15.96
CA THR A 66 -6.73 12.73 16.60
C THR A 66 -5.21 12.95 16.70
N GLY A 67 -4.41 11.90 16.58
CA GLY A 67 -2.96 11.95 16.64
C GLY A 67 -2.31 12.73 15.50
N VAL A 68 -1.13 13.28 15.74
CA VAL A 68 -0.36 14.05 14.75
C VAL A 68 0.03 13.20 13.53
N PHE A 69 0.31 11.93 13.76
CA PHE A 69 0.69 10.96 12.73
C PHE A 69 -0.31 9.80 12.68
N PHE A 70 -0.56 9.29 11.48
CA PHE A 70 -1.51 8.21 11.20
C PHE A 70 -0.81 7.01 10.56
N LYS A 71 -1.08 5.83 11.06
CA LYS A 71 -0.57 4.55 10.54
C LYS A 71 -1.69 3.52 10.48
N VAL A 72 -1.86 2.91 9.32
CA VAL A 72 -2.72 1.72 9.17
C VAL A 72 -1.93 0.46 9.54
N VAL A 73 -2.53 -0.39 10.36
CA VAL A 73 -2.00 -1.73 10.68
C VAL A 73 -3.12 -2.74 10.46
N ASP A 74 -2.92 -3.68 9.55
CA ASP A 74 -3.89 -4.72 9.24
C ASP A 74 -4.02 -5.69 10.43
N SER A 75 -5.22 -6.19 10.69
CA SER A 75 -5.54 -6.94 11.90
C SER A 75 -4.82 -8.30 12.02
N ASP A 76 -4.32 -8.84 10.92
CA ASP A 76 -3.52 -10.08 10.86
C ASP A 76 -2.01 -9.82 10.91
N ASP A 77 -1.58 -8.57 10.87
CA ASP A 77 -0.20 -8.11 10.95
C ASP A 77 0.17 -7.61 12.36
N TRP A 78 1.41 -7.17 12.53
CA TRP A 78 1.87 -6.56 13.79
C TRP A 78 3.08 -5.66 13.56
N VAL A 79 3.47 -4.89 14.59
CA VAL A 79 4.68 -4.05 14.57
C VAL A 79 5.77 -4.65 15.46
N ASP A 80 7.04 -4.47 15.05
CA ASP A 80 8.18 -4.83 15.88
C ASP A 80 8.37 -3.80 17.00
N ILE A 81 8.28 -4.24 18.24
CA ILE A 81 8.28 -3.36 19.41
C ILE A 81 9.57 -2.52 19.50
N LYS A 82 10.71 -3.09 19.12
CA LYS A 82 12.02 -2.41 19.21
C LYS A 82 12.13 -1.29 18.16
N SER A 83 11.72 -1.58 16.94
CA SER A 83 11.64 -0.61 15.86
C SER A 83 10.58 0.45 16.14
N TYR A 84 9.43 0.04 16.69
CA TYR A 84 8.34 0.94 17.05
C TYR A 84 8.75 2.00 18.07
N ARG A 85 9.45 1.60 19.14
CA ARG A 85 9.98 2.54 20.14
C ARG A 85 10.93 3.57 19.52
N LYS A 86 11.80 3.15 18.58
CA LYS A 86 12.68 4.09 17.87
C LYS A 86 11.88 5.09 17.03
N ILE A 87 10.85 4.61 16.33
CA ILE A 87 9.98 5.47 15.53
C ILE A 87 9.26 6.47 16.43
N LEU A 88 8.63 6.03 17.53
CA LEU A 88 7.93 6.92 18.46
C LEU A 88 8.85 7.98 19.06
N THR A 89 10.08 7.60 19.46
CA THR A 89 11.08 8.57 19.94
C THR A 89 11.34 9.64 18.86
N LYS A 90 11.50 9.24 17.61
CA LYS A 90 11.74 10.19 16.52
C LYS A 90 10.52 11.06 16.21
N LEU A 91 9.31 10.49 16.21
CA LEU A 91 8.07 11.26 16.00
C LEU A 91 7.85 12.31 17.10
N LYS A 92 8.18 11.99 18.37
CA LYS A 92 8.16 12.94 19.49
C LYS A 92 9.15 14.10 19.27
N GLU A 93 10.38 13.80 18.86
CA GLU A 93 11.36 14.83 18.54
C GLU A 93 10.87 15.80 17.46
N PHE A 94 10.16 15.31 16.45
CA PHE A 94 9.56 16.16 15.41
C PHE A 94 8.47 17.06 15.97
N VAL A 95 7.60 16.52 16.84
CA VAL A 95 6.54 17.31 17.48
C VAL A 95 7.13 18.37 18.42
N GLU A 96 8.12 18.01 19.24
CA GLU A 96 8.78 18.93 20.19
C GLU A 96 9.53 20.08 19.46
N LYS A 97 10.06 19.81 18.26
CA LYS A 97 10.80 20.80 17.45
C LYS A 97 9.91 21.57 16.47
N ASP A 98 8.63 21.23 16.38
CA ASP A 98 7.70 21.74 15.36
C ASP A 98 8.22 21.58 13.92
N ASP A 99 8.97 20.49 13.65
CA ASP A 99 9.57 20.17 12.35
C ASP A 99 8.99 18.83 11.82
N LEU A 100 7.70 18.87 11.47
CA LEU A 100 6.91 17.69 11.14
C LEU A 100 7.12 17.24 9.68
N PRO A 101 7.62 16.02 9.43
CA PRO A 101 7.56 15.45 8.09
C PRO A 101 6.12 15.16 7.67
N ASP A 102 5.84 15.32 6.39
CA ASP A 102 4.56 14.94 5.80
C ASP A 102 4.38 13.43 5.74
N MET A 103 5.51 12.70 5.52
CA MET A 103 5.52 11.25 5.43
C MET A 103 6.80 10.68 6.05
N VAL A 104 6.65 9.77 7.01
CA VAL A 104 7.74 8.94 7.54
C VAL A 104 7.65 7.55 6.91
N ILE A 105 8.78 7.02 6.48
CA ILE A 105 8.90 5.71 5.83
C ILE A 105 9.78 4.82 6.71
N ALA A 106 9.38 3.55 6.87
CA ALA A 106 10.16 2.52 7.54
C ALA A 106 10.08 1.22 6.75
N ASN A 107 10.98 0.27 7.03
CA ASN A 107 10.99 -1.03 6.39
C ASN A 107 9.80 -1.89 6.81
N TYR A 108 9.45 -2.84 5.96
CA TYR A 108 8.57 -3.93 6.36
C TYR A 108 9.19 -5.30 6.06
N VAL A 109 8.74 -6.28 6.80
CA VAL A 109 9.30 -7.64 6.80
C VAL A 109 8.20 -8.62 6.43
N TYR A 110 8.43 -9.44 5.42
CA TYR A 110 7.55 -10.57 5.12
C TYR A 110 7.71 -11.67 6.18
N GLU A 111 6.64 -11.90 6.93
CA GLU A 111 6.53 -12.98 7.91
C GLU A 111 5.80 -14.18 7.28
N LYS A 112 6.54 -14.93 6.47
CA LYS A 112 5.98 -16.09 5.76
C LYS A 112 6.04 -17.33 6.61
N VAL A 113 4.90 -18.03 6.73
CA VAL A 113 4.79 -19.32 7.45
C VAL A 113 5.76 -20.33 6.84
N GLY A 114 6.58 -20.97 7.70
CA GLY A 114 7.57 -21.99 7.27
C GLY A 114 8.83 -21.47 6.57
N ALA A 115 8.96 -20.17 6.34
CA ALA A 115 10.17 -19.62 5.73
C ALA A 115 11.35 -19.63 6.71
N LYS A 116 12.50 -20.18 6.28
CA LYS A 116 13.75 -20.19 7.07
C LYS A 116 14.40 -18.80 7.18
N ARG A 117 14.16 -17.93 6.23
CA ARG A 117 14.69 -16.56 6.18
C ARG A 117 13.57 -15.58 5.92
N LYS A 118 13.57 -14.48 6.64
CA LYS A 118 12.65 -13.37 6.43
C LYS A 118 13.19 -12.48 5.33
N LYS A 119 12.28 -11.96 4.48
CA LYS A 119 12.62 -10.96 3.48
C LYS A 119 12.25 -9.59 4.03
N VAL A 120 13.22 -8.70 4.08
CA VAL A 120 13.03 -7.30 4.45
C VAL A 120 13.00 -6.45 3.18
N ILE A 121 12.10 -5.49 3.13
CA ILE A 121 12.06 -4.49 2.07
C ILE A 121 12.64 -3.19 2.65
N HIS A 122 13.82 -2.85 2.16
CA HIS A 122 14.56 -1.63 2.48
C HIS A 122 14.44 -0.61 1.36
N TYR A 123 14.63 0.67 1.71
CA TYR A 123 14.60 1.77 0.74
C TYR A 123 15.88 2.60 0.71
N GLU A 124 16.94 2.18 1.41
CA GLU A 124 18.24 2.88 1.50
C GLU A 124 18.91 3.16 0.15
N ASN A 125 18.58 2.35 -0.88
CA ASN A 125 19.07 2.58 -2.24
C ASN A 125 18.41 3.79 -2.92
N ALA A 126 17.25 4.22 -2.44
CA ALA A 126 16.43 5.25 -3.06
C ALA A 126 16.14 6.43 -2.14
N LEU A 127 16.15 6.25 -0.83
CA LEU A 127 15.77 7.24 0.15
C LEU A 127 16.92 7.58 1.09
N PRO A 128 17.17 8.88 1.36
CA PRO A 128 18.13 9.31 2.38
C PRO A 128 17.74 8.82 3.78
N VAL A 129 18.67 8.16 4.48
CA VAL A 129 18.43 7.58 5.81
C VAL A 129 18.61 8.66 6.89
N ASP A 130 17.72 8.65 7.88
CA ASP A 130 17.77 9.42 9.13
C ASP A 130 17.98 10.93 8.96
N LYS A 131 17.41 11.49 7.88
CA LYS A 131 17.36 12.94 7.66
C LYS A 131 16.07 13.36 6.96
N MET A 132 15.67 14.61 7.17
CA MET A 132 14.59 15.23 6.40
C MET A 132 15.04 15.42 4.95
N PHE A 133 14.17 15.12 3.98
CA PHE A 133 14.44 15.27 2.56
C PHE A 133 13.16 15.58 1.77
N GLY A 134 13.34 16.05 0.54
CA GLY A 134 12.26 16.25 -0.43
C GLY A 134 12.37 15.28 -1.61
N TRP A 135 11.41 15.37 -2.54
CA TRP A 135 11.40 14.51 -3.72
C TRP A 135 12.66 14.67 -4.59
N ASP A 136 13.31 15.84 -4.58
CA ASP A 136 14.54 16.09 -5.34
C ASP A 136 15.78 15.36 -4.77
N ASP A 137 15.71 14.91 -3.54
CA ASP A 137 16.79 14.18 -2.88
C ASP A 137 16.71 12.66 -3.10
N MET A 138 15.60 12.17 -3.67
CA MET A 138 15.44 10.73 -3.93
C MET A 138 16.46 10.20 -4.94
N GLY A 139 16.95 8.99 -4.67
CA GLY A 139 17.68 8.15 -5.61
C GLY A 139 16.75 7.36 -6.55
N HIS A 140 17.24 6.23 -7.02
CA HIS A 140 16.50 5.37 -7.95
C HIS A 140 15.88 4.16 -7.25
N PHE A 141 14.56 4.04 -7.36
CA PHE A 141 13.87 2.81 -7.02
C PHE A 141 14.18 1.72 -8.05
N LYS A 142 14.32 0.49 -7.59
CA LYS A 142 14.40 -0.68 -8.50
C LYS A 142 13.08 -0.83 -9.25
N VAL A 143 13.12 -1.54 -10.38
CA VAL A 143 11.95 -1.68 -11.27
C VAL A 143 10.71 -2.26 -10.59
N ASP A 144 10.92 -3.11 -9.57
CA ASP A 144 9.87 -3.79 -8.80
C ASP A 144 9.70 -3.21 -7.38
N GLN A 145 10.38 -2.09 -7.09
CA GLN A 145 10.37 -1.47 -5.78
C GLN A 145 9.48 -0.23 -5.77
N TYR A 146 8.53 -0.22 -4.86
CA TYR A 146 7.65 0.91 -4.60
C TYR A 146 7.26 0.95 -3.12
N ILE A 147 6.81 2.10 -2.65
CA ILE A 147 6.40 2.31 -1.27
C ILE A 147 5.00 1.72 -1.09
N LEU A 148 4.85 0.80 -0.14
CA LEU A 148 3.57 0.20 0.24
C LEU A 148 2.97 0.88 1.47
N MET A 149 1.67 0.69 1.70
CA MET A 149 0.94 1.13 2.90
C MET A 149 1.63 0.66 4.19
N HIS A 150 2.24 -0.54 4.16
CA HIS A 150 2.98 -1.11 5.29
C HIS A 150 4.16 -0.24 5.75
N SER A 151 4.78 0.49 4.82
CA SER A 151 5.96 1.33 5.09
C SER A 151 5.65 2.74 5.55
N VAL A 152 4.46 3.28 5.27
CA VAL A 152 4.18 4.70 5.46
C VAL A 152 3.52 5.02 6.79
N ILE A 153 3.91 6.14 7.35
CA ILE A 153 3.26 6.85 8.45
C ILE A 153 3.06 8.28 7.94
N TYR A 154 1.84 8.73 7.82
CA TYR A 154 1.53 10.06 7.31
C TYR A 154 1.27 11.06 8.44
N ARG A 155 1.56 12.33 8.22
CA ARG A 155 0.98 13.41 9.01
C ARG A 155 -0.54 13.40 8.80
N THR A 156 -1.31 13.24 9.87
CA THR A 156 -2.77 13.03 9.83
C THR A 156 -3.48 14.14 9.07
N GLN A 157 -3.11 15.39 9.33
CA GLN A 157 -3.74 16.54 8.68
C GLN A 157 -3.51 16.52 7.15
N LEU A 158 -2.31 16.12 6.69
CA LEU A 158 -2.01 16.05 5.26
C LEU A 158 -2.96 15.10 4.51
N ILE A 159 -3.18 13.89 5.05
CA ILE A 159 -4.05 12.92 4.38
C ILE A 159 -5.53 13.28 4.47
N LYS A 160 -5.94 14.05 5.48
CA LYS A 160 -7.28 14.66 5.55
C LYS A 160 -7.41 15.77 4.50
N ASP A 161 -6.44 16.67 4.40
CA ASP A 161 -6.45 17.82 3.48
C ASP A 161 -6.39 17.42 2.01
N CYS A 162 -5.65 16.33 1.66
CA CYS A 162 -5.62 15.83 0.29
C CYS A 162 -6.91 15.10 -0.13
N GLY A 163 -7.90 15.00 0.79
CA GLY A 163 -9.18 14.37 0.51
C GLY A 163 -9.05 12.87 0.24
N LEU A 164 -8.17 12.17 1.00
CA LEU A 164 -8.05 10.73 0.88
C LEU A 164 -9.36 10.05 1.25
N GLU A 165 -9.98 9.41 0.28
CA GLU A 165 -11.16 8.58 0.44
C GLU A 165 -10.98 7.29 -0.36
N LEU A 166 -11.08 6.15 0.31
CA LEU A 166 -10.92 4.84 -0.28
C LEU A 166 -12.28 4.25 -0.65
N PRO A 167 -12.43 3.61 -1.81
CA PRO A 167 -13.70 3.03 -2.24
C PRO A 167 -14.14 1.88 -1.34
N LYS A 168 -15.46 1.80 -1.10
CA LYS A 168 -16.09 0.71 -0.36
C LYS A 168 -16.00 -0.61 -1.14
N HIS A 169 -16.02 -1.74 -0.41
CA HIS A 169 -16.07 -3.10 -0.95
C HIS A 169 -15.05 -3.36 -2.06
N THR A 170 -13.88 -2.71 -1.97
CA THR A 170 -12.82 -2.82 -2.97
C THR A 170 -11.53 -3.29 -2.30
N PHE A 171 -10.90 -4.34 -2.86
CA PHE A 171 -9.56 -4.79 -2.46
C PHE A 171 -8.49 -3.96 -3.18
N TYR A 172 -7.25 -4.03 -2.70
CA TYR A 172 -6.08 -3.35 -3.30
C TYR A 172 -6.11 -1.82 -3.20
N VAL A 173 -6.95 -1.29 -2.33
CA VAL A 173 -7.07 0.15 -2.04
C VAL A 173 -5.85 0.73 -1.32
N ASP A 174 -4.99 -0.13 -0.78
CA ASP A 174 -3.66 0.18 -0.25
C ASP A 174 -2.80 0.95 -1.27
N ASN A 175 -2.97 0.66 -2.56
CA ASN A 175 -2.32 1.41 -3.64
C ASN A 175 -2.85 2.85 -3.75
N ILE A 176 -4.15 3.07 -3.61
CA ILE A 176 -4.75 4.42 -3.60
C ILE A 176 -4.29 5.17 -2.33
N TYR A 177 -4.28 4.49 -1.18
CA TYR A 177 -3.83 5.03 0.11
C TYR A 177 -2.43 5.64 0.03
N VAL A 178 -1.51 5.00 -0.71
CA VAL A 178 -0.16 5.53 -0.91
C VAL A 178 -0.14 6.56 -2.03
N TYR A 179 -0.77 6.28 -3.17
CA TYR A 179 -0.61 7.06 -4.41
C TYR A 179 -1.25 8.45 -4.34
N LYS A 180 -2.47 8.54 -3.78
CA LYS A 180 -3.24 9.80 -3.76
C LYS A 180 -2.58 10.92 -2.95
N PRO A 181 -1.97 10.69 -1.76
CA PRO A 181 -1.32 11.75 -1.00
C PRO A 181 0.00 12.26 -1.59
N LEU A 182 0.68 11.49 -2.49
CA LEU A 182 2.04 11.79 -2.94
C LEU A 182 2.27 13.22 -3.44
N PRO A 183 1.39 13.84 -4.26
CA PRO A 183 1.59 15.21 -4.70
C PRO A 183 1.51 16.26 -3.59
N SER A 184 0.84 15.94 -2.47
CA SER A 184 0.72 16.81 -1.31
C SER A 184 1.91 16.69 -0.35
N VAL A 185 2.66 15.59 -0.42
CA VAL A 185 3.86 15.34 0.39
C VAL A 185 5.01 16.22 -0.11
N LYS A 186 5.59 17.04 0.76
CA LYS A 186 6.74 17.89 0.49
C LYS A 186 7.98 17.44 1.24
N THR A 187 7.79 16.99 2.48
CA THR A 187 8.85 16.60 3.39
C THR A 187 8.70 15.12 3.78
N LEU A 188 9.81 14.39 3.64
CA LEU A 188 9.90 12.97 3.92
C LEU A 188 11.01 12.68 4.93
N TYR A 189 10.84 11.60 5.66
CA TYR A 189 11.88 11.06 6.55
C TYR A 189 11.91 9.54 6.43
N TYR A 190 13.06 8.95 6.18
CA TYR A 190 13.19 7.50 6.11
C TYR A 190 14.04 6.98 7.25
N MET A 191 13.48 6.02 8.00
CA MET A 191 14.17 5.28 9.06
C MET A 191 14.44 3.86 8.58
N ASP A 192 15.73 3.46 8.52
CA ASP A 192 16.10 2.09 8.18
C ASP A 192 15.92 1.17 9.40
N VAL A 193 14.66 0.92 9.74
CA VAL A 193 14.24 0.03 10.84
C VAL A 193 13.15 -0.92 10.37
N ASP A 194 13.26 -2.19 10.75
CA ASP A 194 12.36 -3.29 10.37
C ASP A 194 11.07 -3.24 11.22
N PHE A 195 10.18 -2.33 10.86
CA PHE A 195 9.05 -1.94 11.69
C PHE A 195 7.83 -2.82 11.50
N TYR A 196 7.27 -2.87 10.29
CA TYR A 196 6.02 -3.54 10.02
C TYR A 196 6.25 -5.02 9.71
N ARG A 197 5.47 -5.90 10.33
CA ARG A 197 5.55 -7.36 10.17
C ARG A 197 4.35 -7.85 9.37
N TYR A 198 4.55 -7.98 8.07
CA TYR A 198 3.53 -8.40 7.12
C TYR A 198 3.42 -9.91 7.06
N PHE A 199 2.31 -10.43 7.59
CA PHE A 199 2.05 -11.87 7.67
C PHE A 199 1.51 -12.39 6.35
N ILE A 200 2.25 -13.28 5.70
CA ILE A 200 1.91 -13.85 4.39
C ILE A 200 1.99 -15.38 4.37
N GLY A 201 1.35 -15.98 3.38
CA GLY A 201 1.44 -17.42 3.09
C GLY A 201 0.18 -18.22 3.40
N ARG A 202 -0.93 -17.57 3.74
CA ARG A 202 -2.25 -18.20 3.78
C ARG A 202 -2.86 -18.23 2.38
N GLU A 203 -3.62 -19.27 2.07
CA GLU A 203 -4.27 -19.46 0.76
C GLU A 203 -5.40 -18.45 0.47
N ASP A 204 -6.03 -17.92 1.54
CA ASP A 204 -7.15 -16.97 1.48
C ASP A 204 -6.74 -15.50 1.36
N GLN A 205 -5.44 -15.20 1.42
CA GLN A 205 -4.94 -13.83 1.37
C GLN A 205 -5.17 -13.16 0.01
N SER A 206 -5.41 -11.84 0.06
CA SER A 206 -5.66 -11.01 -1.12
C SER A 206 -4.53 -11.05 -2.16
N VAL A 207 -3.29 -11.27 -1.73
CA VAL A 207 -2.09 -11.37 -2.59
C VAL A 207 -1.90 -12.76 -3.21
N ASN A 208 -2.71 -13.76 -2.85
CA ASN A 208 -2.68 -15.05 -3.52
C ASN A 208 -3.17 -14.92 -4.97
N GLU A 209 -2.44 -15.49 -5.94
CA GLU A 209 -2.73 -15.34 -7.36
C GLU A 209 -4.16 -15.77 -7.73
N LYS A 210 -4.66 -16.89 -7.19
CA LYS A 210 -6.02 -17.34 -7.46
C LYS A 210 -7.07 -16.35 -6.92
N VAL A 211 -6.81 -15.80 -5.74
CA VAL A 211 -7.67 -14.78 -5.13
C VAL A 211 -7.62 -13.49 -5.95
N MET A 212 -6.43 -13.05 -6.40
CA MET A 212 -6.27 -11.88 -7.27
C MET A 212 -7.05 -12.04 -8.58
N ILE A 213 -6.98 -13.20 -9.21
CA ILE A 213 -7.73 -13.47 -10.45
C ILE A 213 -9.25 -13.47 -10.19
N SER A 214 -9.72 -14.04 -9.08
CA SER A 214 -11.14 -14.04 -8.73
C SER A 214 -11.69 -12.64 -8.43
N ARG A 215 -10.83 -11.70 -8.03
CA ARG A 215 -11.15 -10.30 -7.70
C ARG A 215 -10.63 -9.31 -8.74
N ILE A 216 -10.36 -9.78 -9.96
CA ILE A 216 -9.67 -8.98 -10.99
C ILE A 216 -10.41 -7.69 -11.36
N ASP A 217 -11.73 -7.69 -11.29
CA ASP A 217 -12.54 -6.49 -11.58
C ASP A 217 -12.27 -5.36 -10.56
N GLN A 218 -12.00 -5.70 -9.30
CA GLN A 218 -11.64 -4.73 -8.28
C GLN A 218 -10.23 -4.18 -8.50
N GLN A 219 -9.27 -5.04 -8.90
CA GLN A 219 -7.93 -4.62 -9.28
C GLN A 219 -7.96 -3.66 -10.49
N ILE A 220 -8.79 -3.95 -11.50
CA ILE A 220 -9.01 -3.07 -12.65
C ILE A 220 -9.61 -1.74 -12.20
N ASN A 221 -10.58 -1.75 -11.30
CA ASN A 221 -11.20 -0.55 -10.77
C ASN A 221 -10.18 0.35 -10.05
N VAL A 222 -9.35 -0.22 -9.17
CA VAL A 222 -8.25 0.51 -8.50
C VAL A 222 -7.28 1.09 -9.52
N ASN A 223 -6.90 0.31 -10.54
CA ASN A 223 -6.01 0.80 -11.59
C ASN A 223 -6.62 1.99 -12.36
N LYS A 224 -7.93 1.95 -12.68
CA LYS A 224 -8.63 3.08 -13.33
C LYS A 224 -8.70 4.30 -12.43
N ILE A 225 -9.02 4.14 -11.13
CA ILE A 225 -9.01 5.24 -10.16
C ILE A 225 -7.62 5.91 -10.14
N MET A 226 -6.53 5.13 -10.13
CA MET A 226 -5.18 5.70 -10.15
C MET A 226 -4.85 6.41 -11.46
N VAL A 227 -5.40 5.95 -12.61
CA VAL A 227 -5.27 6.64 -13.91
C VAL A 227 -5.99 7.97 -13.90
N ASP A 228 -7.19 8.02 -13.31
CA ASP A 228 -8.06 9.20 -13.31
C ASP A 228 -7.64 10.26 -12.28
N GLU A 229 -6.92 9.85 -11.21
CA GLU A 229 -6.64 10.72 -10.06
C GLU A 229 -5.80 11.94 -10.43
N PHE A 230 -4.83 11.80 -11.34
CA PHE A 230 -3.91 12.90 -11.70
C PHE A 230 -3.56 12.95 -13.18
N ASP A 231 -3.51 14.16 -13.74
CA ASP A 231 -2.71 14.43 -14.94
C ASP A 231 -1.22 14.43 -14.54
N LEU A 232 -0.57 13.27 -14.64
CA LEU A 232 0.83 13.12 -14.22
C LEU A 232 1.80 14.07 -14.93
N TRP A 233 1.46 14.52 -16.14
CA TRP A 233 2.29 15.48 -16.89
C TRP A 233 2.35 16.84 -16.21
N LYS A 234 1.34 17.19 -15.41
CA LYS A 234 1.26 18.44 -14.64
C LYS A 234 1.95 18.38 -13.28
N ILE A 235 2.41 17.20 -12.81
CA ILE A 235 3.17 17.10 -11.56
C ILE A 235 4.50 17.86 -11.75
N PRO A 236 4.75 18.95 -10.98
CA PRO A 236 5.89 19.85 -11.24
C PRO A 236 7.22 19.17 -10.96
N ASN A 237 7.31 18.47 -9.81
CA ASN A 237 8.54 17.81 -9.42
C ASN A 237 8.83 16.60 -10.32
N ARG A 238 9.98 16.63 -11.01
CA ARG A 238 10.36 15.63 -12.00
C ARG A 238 10.56 14.24 -11.40
N LYS A 239 11.17 14.14 -10.20
CA LYS A 239 11.45 12.85 -9.57
C LYS A 239 10.17 12.23 -9.01
N LEU A 240 9.30 13.02 -8.37
CA LEU A 240 7.97 12.56 -7.96
C LEU A 240 7.16 12.09 -9.17
N ARG A 241 7.09 12.89 -10.23
CA ARG A 241 6.38 12.52 -11.46
C ARG A 241 6.87 11.19 -12.02
N HIS A 242 8.20 10.99 -12.10
CA HIS A 242 8.78 9.73 -12.55
C HIS A 242 8.41 8.56 -11.63
N TYR A 243 8.46 8.76 -10.31
CA TYR A 243 8.04 7.76 -9.33
C TYR A 243 6.57 7.38 -9.49
N MET A 244 5.68 8.36 -9.67
CA MET A 244 4.25 8.11 -9.85
C MET A 244 3.94 7.38 -11.16
N PHE A 245 4.65 7.69 -12.26
CA PHE A 245 4.58 6.91 -13.50
C PHE A 245 4.99 5.45 -13.29
N ASN A 246 6.12 5.22 -12.61
CA ASN A 246 6.59 3.87 -12.32
C ASN A 246 5.60 3.10 -11.44
N TYR A 247 5.02 3.76 -10.44
CA TYR A 247 4.01 3.13 -9.59
C TYR A 247 2.78 2.71 -10.40
N LEU A 248 2.25 3.61 -11.21
CA LEU A 248 1.10 3.31 -12.09
C LEU A 248 1.44 2.22 -13.11
N GLU A 249 2.65 2.19 -13.67
CA GLU A 249 3.12 1.12 -14.55
C GLU A 249 3.10 -0.24 -13.84
N ILE A 250 3.63 -0.33 -12.61
CA ILE A 250 3.62 -1.56 -11.82
C ILE A 250 2.19 -2.09 -11.62
N ILE A 251 1.26 -1.23 -11.19
CA ILE A 251 -0.13 -1.63 -10.95
C ILE A 251 -0.83 -2.04 -12.27
N THR A 252 -0.56 -1.34 -13.36
CA THR A 252 -1.10 -1.68 -14.69
C THR A 252 -0.54 -3.02 -15.20
N VAL A 253 0.73 -3.29 -14.95
CA VAL A 253 1.39 -4.56 -15.27
C VAL A 253 0.81 -5.70 -14.44
N ILE A 254 0.61 -5.51 -13.13
CA ILE A 254 -0.03 -6.50 -12.24
C ILE A 254 -1.44 -6.83 -12.75
N SER A 255 -2.26 -5.82 -13.02
CA SER A 255 -3.60 -5.99 -13.58
C SER A 255 -3.56 -6.78 -14.89
N THR A 256 -2.65 -6.41 -15.79
CA THR A 256 -2.49 -7.03 -17.12
C THR A 256 -2.06 -8.49 -17.02
N ILE A 257 -1.07 -8.80 -16.17
CA ILE A 257 -0.56 -10.17 -16.06
C ILE A 257 -1.58 -11.12 -15.42
N MET A 258 -2.34 -10.65 -14.41
CA MET A 258 -3.41 -11.47 -13.80
C MET A 258 -4.51 -11.79 -14.82
N LEU A 259 -4.89 -10.84 -15.68
CA LEU A 259 -5.82 -11.05 -16.78
C LEU A 259 -5.30 -12.07 -17.82
N ILE A 260 -4.01 -12.05 -18.13
CA ILE A 260 -3.38 -13.05 -19.01
C ILE A 260 -3.33 -14.44 -18.33
N ARG A 261 -2.99 -14.47 -17.05
CA ARG A 261 -2.83 -15.69 -16.23
C ARG A 261 -4.14 -16.44 -16.02
N SER A 262 -5.27 -15.74 -15.96
CA SER A 262 -6.59 -16.36 -15.85
C SER A 262 -6.89 -17.32 -17.01
N GLY A 263 -6.35 -17.05 -18.20
CA GLY A 263 -6.48 -17.90 -19.40
C GLY A 263 -7.84 -17.85 -20.07
N THR A 264 -8.79 -17.04 -19.58
CA THR A 264 -10.15 -16.95 -20.14
C THR A 264 -10.23 -15.86 -21.23
N GLU A 265 -11.08 -16.08 -22.24
CA GLU A 265 -11.32 -15.04 -23.27
C GLU A 265 -11.99 -13.80 -22.68
N GLU A 266 -12.84 -13.95 -21.69
CA GLU A 266 -13.47 -12.85 -20.95
C GLU A 266 -12.40 -11.92 -20.35
N ASN A 267 -11.46 -12.45 -19.61
CA ASN A 267 -10.40 -11.65 -19.00
C ASN A 267 -9.41 -11.09 -20.03
N LEU A 268 -9.22 -11.76 -21.16
CA LEU A 268 -8.46 -11.18 -22.26
C LEU A 268 -9.20 -10.01 -22.94
N LEU A 269 -10.54 -10.02 -22.93
CA LEU A 269 -11.35 -8.87 -23.33
C LEU A 269 -11.19 -7.72 -22.33
N LYS A 270 -11.34 -7.98 -21.01
CA LYS A 270 -11.10 -6.99 -19.95
C LYS A 270 -9.70 -6.36 -20.04
N LYS A 271 -8.67 -7.15 -20.41
CA LYS A 271 -7.33 -6.60 -20.69
C LYS A 271 -7.37 -5.57 -21.81
N ARG A 272 -8.02 -5.88 -22.94
CA ARG A 272 -8.13 -4.94 -24.08
C ARG A 272 -8.88 -3.68 -23.68
N GLU A 273 -9.94 -3.83 -22.90
CA GLU A 273 -10.77 -2.72 -22.39
C GLU A 273 -9.98 -1.82 -21.43
N LEU A 274 -9.18 -2.37 -20.51
CA LEU A 274 -8.31 -1.60 -19.63
C LEU A 274 -7.31 -0.75 -20.43
N TRP A 275 -6.62 -1.37 -21.40
CA TRP A 275 -5.65 -0.63 -22.22
C TRP A 275 -6.32 0.37 -23.16
N LYS A 276 -7.54 0.09 -23.62
CA LYS A 276 -8.36 1.05 -24.37
C LYS A 276 -8.77 2.22 -23.47
N TYR A 277 -9.20 1.95 -22.25
CA TYR A 277 -9.54 2.99 -21.25
C TYR A 277 -8.37 3.95 -21.03
N ILE A 278 -7.17 3.43 -20.76
CA ILE A 278 -5.97 4.24 -20.57
C ILE A 278 -5.67 5.09 -21.83
N LYS A 279 -5.84 4.50 -23.01
CA LYS A 279 -5.63 5.20 -24.30
C LYS A 279 -6.64 6.33 -24.51
N ASP A 280 -7.91 6.07 -24.21
CA ASP A 280 -8.99 7.04 -24.38
C ASP A 280 -8.88 8.17 -23.35
N HIS A 281 -8.38 7.88 -22.14
CA HIS A 281 -8.12 8.85 -21.09
C HIS A 281 -6.95 9.79 -21.44
N ASP A 282 -5.78 9.25 -21.73
CA ASP A 282 -4.60 9.99 -22.22
C ASP A 282 -3.73 9.13 -23.13
N ILE A 283 -3.65 9.51 -24.41
CA ILE A 283 -2.85 8.82 -25.42
C ILE A 283 -1.35 8.85 -25.10
N ARG A 284 -0.84 9.93 -24.44
CA ARG A 284 0.58 10.03 -24.05
C ARG A 284 0.87 9.07 -22.91
N LEU A 285 -0.02 8.99 -21.91
CA LEU A 285 0.07 8.02 -20.81
C LEU A 285 0.08 6.59 -21.35
N PHE A 286 -0.83 6.26 -22.28
CA PHE A 286 -0.87 4.96 -22.92
C PHE A 286 0.47 4.61 -23.57
N HIS A 287 1.05 5.50 -24.37
CA HIS A 287 2.34 5.26 -25.00
C HIS A 287 3.47 5.14 -23.98
N HIS A 288 3.46 5.96 -22.92
CA HIS A 288 4.46 5.92 -21.86
C HIS A 288 4.46 4.57 -21.13
N LEU A 289 3.29 4.14 -20.63
CA LEU A 289 3.15 2.85 -19.93
C LEU A 289 3.44 1.65 -20.82
N ARG A 290 3.16 1.76 -22.14
CA ARG A 290 3.38 0.68 -23.08
C ARG A 290 4.82 0.60 -23.58
N ALA A 291 5.56 1.72 -23.60
CA ALA A 291 6.94 1.79 -24.07
C ALA A 291 7.95 1.25 -23.05
N GLY A 292 7.60 1.19 -21.76
CA GLY A 292 8.41 0.59 -20.72
C GLY A 292 8.72 -0.89 -20.96
N ILE A 293 9.77 -1.40 -20.34
CA ILE A 293 10.19 -2.81 -20.46
C ILE A 293 9.05 -3.74 -20.05
N MET A 294 8.41 -3.47 -18.92
CA MET A 294 7.30 -4.27 -18.40
C MET A 294 6.05 -4.14 -19.27
N GLY A 295 5.70 -2.91 -19.65
CA GLY A 295 4.55 -2.64 -20.52
C GLY A 295 4.65 -3.35 -21.87
N ASN A 296 5.83 -3.32 -22.51
CA ASN A 296 6.10 -4.07 -23.75
C ASN A 296 5.96 -5.57 -23.54
N ALA A 297 6.60 -6.13 -22.49
CA ALA A 297 6.56 -7.56 -22.20
C ALA A 297 5.13 -8.08 -21.97
N MET A 298 4.25 -7.28 -21.33
CA MET A 298 2.86 -7.67 -21.04
C MET A 298 1.91 -7.49 -22.25
N ASN A 299 2.34 -6.85 -23.32
CA ASN A 299 1.53 -6.56 -24.50
C ASN A 299 2.02 -7.21 -25.80
N LEU A 300 2.81 -8.26 -25.69
CA LEU A 300 3.24 -9.05 -26.83
C LEU A 300 2.03 -9.69 -27.56
N PRO A 301 2.00 -9.70 -28.89
CA PRO A 301 0.85 -10.13 -29.65
C PRO A 301 0.67 -11.66 -29.66
N GLY A 302 -0.57 -12.09 -29.82
CA GLY A 302 -0.94 -13.48 -30.05
C GLY A 302 -0.73 -14.42 -28.85
N LYS A 303 -1.01 -15.71 -29.08
CA LYS A 303 -0.85 -16.76 -28.05
C LYS A 303 0.62 -16.96 -27.64
N GLY A 304 1.56 -16.85 -28.59
CA GLY A 304 3.00 -16.95 -28.32
C GLY A 304 3.50 -15.84 -27.43
N GLY A 305 3.12 -14.59 -27.71
CA GLY A 305 3.46 -13.43 -26.89
C GLY A 305 2.98 -13.57 -25.45
N ARG A 306 1.73 -14.02 -25.23
CA ARG A 306 1.20 -14.27 -23.89
C ARG A 306 2.00 -15.33 -23.11
N LYS A 307 2.47 -16.40 -23.79
CA LYS A 307 3.33 -17.40 -23.15
C LYS A 307 4.65 -16.81 -22.68
N ILE A 308 5.24 -15.92 -23.48
CA ILE A 308 6.47 -15.19 -23.10
C ILE A 308 6.22 -14.28 -21.91
N SER A 309 5.12 -13.50 -21.91
CA SER A 309 4.73 -12.67 -20.78
C SER A 309 4.59 -13.46 -19.48
N VAL A 310 3.92 -14.63 -19.54
CA VAL A 310 3.76 -15.52 -18.38
C VAL A 310 5.10 -16.10 -17.92
N ALA A 311 5.98 -16.47 -18.84
CA ALA A 311 7.31 -16.99 -18.50
C ALA A 311 8.17 -15.93 -17.82
N ALA A 312 8.16 -14.69 -18.33
CA ALA A 312 8.85 -13.55 -17.73
C ALA A 312 8.33 -13.25 -16.33
N TYR A 313 7.02 -13.26 -16.12
CA TYR A 313 6.41 -13.08 -14.80
C TYR A 313 6.81 -14.18 -13.82
N ARG A 314 6.78 -15.45 -14.21
CA ARG A 314 7.23 -16.56 -13.38
C ARG A 314 8.70 -16.46 -12.97
N LEU A 315 9.54 -15.97 -13.89
CA LEU A 315 10.94 -15.72 -13.60
C LEU A 315 11.09 -14.59 -12.57
N SER A 316 10.37 -13.48 -12.75
CA SER A 316 10.39 -12.37 -11.79
C SER A 316 9.93 -12.80 -10.40
N GLN A 317 8.86 -13.62 -10.30
CA GLN A 317 8.40 -14.17 -9.01
C GLN A 317 9.51 -14.95 -8.28
N LYS A 318 10.30 -15.76 -9.00
CA LYS A 318 11.42 -16.51 -8.41
C LYS A 318 12.56 -15.61 -7.93
N VAL A 319 12.83 -14.52 -8.66
CA VAL A 319 13.89 -13.56 -8.32
C VAL A 319 13.46 -12.64 -7.18
N VAL A 320 12.23 -12.14 -7.26
CA VAL A 320 11.68 -11.18 -6.29
C VAL A 320 11.16 -11.88 -5.01
N GLY A 321 10.87 -13.18 -5.09
CA GLY A 321 10.51 -14.00 -3.92
C GLY A 321 9.08 -13.77 -3.42
N PHE A 322 8.13 -13.53 -4.32
CA PHE A 322 6.69 -13.41 -4.04
C PHE A 322 5.96 -14.77 -3.99
N ASN A 323 6.58 -15.83 -3.50
CA ASN A 323 5.90 -17.12 -3.31
C ASN A 323 6.06 -17.61 -1.88
#